data_f54bf69ae6d42b58339f9c695d1ed87f
#
_entry.id   f54bf69ae6d42b58339f9c695d1ed87f
#
_cell.length_a   1.000
_cell.length_b   1.000
_cell.length_c   1.000
_cell.angle_alpha   90.00
_cell.angle_beta   90.00
_cell.angle_gamma   90.00
#
_symmetry.space_group_name_H-M   'P 1'
#
loop_
_entity.id
_entity.type
_entity.pdbx_description
1 polymer ?
#
loop_
_entity_poly.entity_id
_entity_poly.type
_entity_poly.pdbx_seq_one_letter_code
_entity_poly.pdbx_strand_id
1 'polypeptide(L)'
;EATGVPMLILQGIRSLRARGVMAVVGVGPDTTLNIHDELIPPNRTIMGVVEGDTIPKLFIPELIEYYKAGKFPFDKLIKFYSFDQLNEAIDDMHSGETIKPVITF
;
A
#
# COMPACT_ATOMS: atom_id res chain seq x y z
N GLU A 1 1.36 -8.07 -1.29
CA GLU A 1 1.61 -7.23 -2.44
C GLU A 1 1.13 -5.81 -2.15
N ALA A 2 2.00 -4.82 -2.32
CA ALA A 2 1.72 -3.43 -1.92
C ALA A 2 2.01 -2.40 -3.05
N THR A 3 2.31 -2.89 -4.26
CA THR A 3 2.66 -2.00 -5.38
C THR A 3 1.46 -1.67 -6.28
N GLY A 4 0.49 -2.57 -6.37
CA GLY A 4 -0.61 -2.50 -7.32
C GLY A 4 -0.21 -2.71 -8.79
N VAL A 5 1.04 -3.12 -9.06
CA VAL A 5 1.53 -3.34 -10.43
C VAL A 5 1.06 -4.70 -10.93
N PRO A 6 0.27 -4.78 -12.04
CA PRO A 6 -0.33 -6.04 -12.51
C PRO A 6 0.66 -7.18 -12.71
N MET A 7 1.83 -6.88 -13.27
CA MET A 7 2.88 -7.89 -13.49
C MET A 7 3.41 -8.44 -12.16
N LEU A 8 3.59 -7.59 -11.14
CA LEU A 8 4.08 -8.02 -9.82
C LEU A 8 3.01 -8.81 -9.06
N ILE A 9 1.73 -8.44 -9.21
CA ILE A 9 0.61 -9.22 -8.68
C ILE A 9 0.63 -10.64 -9.26
N LEU A 10 0.74 -10.78 -10.59
CA LEU A 10 0.80 -12.10 -11.25
C LEU A 10 2.03 -12.90 -10.84
N GLN A 11 3.20 -12.27 -10.77
CA GLN A 11 4.43 -12.92 -10.29
C GLN A 11 4.28 -13.41 -8.85
N GLY A 12 3.71 -12.58 -7.98
CA GLY A 12 3.45 -12.93 -6.59
C GLY A 12 2.56 -14.16 -6.47
N ILE A 13 1.44 -14.20 -7.20
CA ILE A 13 0.52 -15.35 -7.22
C ILE A 13 1.24 -16.62 -7.70
N ARG A 14 2.00 -16.53 -8.79
CA ARG A 14 2.73 -17.67 -9.39
C ARG A 14 3.83 -18.20 -8.49
N SER A 15 4.42 -17.32 -7.69
CA SER A 15 5.48 -17.68 -6.72
C SER A 15 4.96 -18.32 -5.44
N LEU A 16 3.64 -18.23 -5.16
CA LEU A 16 3.06 -18.89 -4.00
C LEU A 16 3.15 -20.41 -4.13
N ARG A 17 3.55 -21.06 -3.05
CA ARG A 17 3.38 -22.51 -2.90
C ARG A 17 1.89 -22.90 -2.96
N ALA A 18 1.62 -24.16 -3.14
CA ALA A 18 0.26 -24.68 -2.98
C ALA A 18 -0.33 -24.28 -1.60
N ARG A 19 -1.60 -23.91 -1.59
CA ARG A 19 -2.33 -23.37 -0.43
C ARG A 19 -1.76 -22.05 0.12
N GLY A 20 -0.91 -21.35 -0.65
CA GLY A 20 -0.41 -20.03 -0.27
C GLY A 20 -1.51 -18.98 -0.33
N VAL A 21 -1.35 -17.94 0.49
CA VAL A 21 -2.26 -16.78 0.54
C VAL A 21 -1.49 -15.54 0.10
N MET A 22 -2.08 -14.74 -0.78
CA MET A 22 -1.59 -13.45 -1.17
C MET A 22 -2.55 -12.36 -0.69
N ALA A 23 -2.05 -11.48 0.16
CA ALA A 23 -2.74 -10.26 0.58
C ALA A 23 -2.37 -9.13 -0.39
N VAL A 24 -3.36 -8.48 -0.99
CA VAL A 24 -3.20 -7.37 -1.92
C VAL A 24 -3.66 -6.09 -1.26
N VAL A 25 -2.75 -5.16 -1.09
CA VAL A 25 -2.96 -3.83 -0.50
C VAL A 25 -2.80 -2.73 -1.56
N GLY A 26 -1.90 -2.96 -2.54
CA GLY A 26 -1.61 -1.99 -3.59
C GLY A 26 -2.79 -1.76 -4.52
N VAL A 27 -3.09 -0.49 -4.80
CA VAL A 27 -4.11 -0.08 -5.77
C VAL A 27 -3.42 0.23 -7.10
N GLY A 28 -3.94 -0.32 -8.18
CA GLY A 28 -3.36 -0.15 -9.52
C GLY A 28 -4.41 -0.39 -10.61
N PRO A 29 -3.97 -0.46 -11.89
CA PRO A 29 -4.84 -0.76 -13.01
C PRO A 29 -5.31 -2.21 -12.99
N ASP A 30 -6.24 -2.53 -13.88
CA ASP A 30 -6.83 -3.86 -14.02
C ASP A 30 -5.76 -4.95 -14.21
N THR A 31 -5.93 -6.05 -13.46
CA THR A 31 -5.08 -7.23 -13.55
C THR A 31 -5.90 -8.42 -14.03
N THR A 32 -5.50 -9.03 -15.13
CA THR A 32 -6.14 -10.25 -15.64
C THR A 32 -5.51 -11.49 -15.06
N LEU A 33 -6.32 -12.33 -14.43
CA LEU A 33 -5.90 -13.59 -13.80
C LEU A 33 -6.60 -14.79 -14.44
N ASN A 34 -5.86 -15.83 -14.76
CA ASN A 34 -6.43 -17.12 -15.13
C ASN A 34 -6.74 -17.95 -13.89
N ILE A 35 -8.01 -17.90 -13.45
CA ILE A 35 -8.46 -18.59 -12.24
C ILE A 35 -8.25 -20.11 -12.32
N HIS A 36 -8.47 -20.70 -13.51
CA HIS A 36 -8.36 -22.14 -13.71
C HIS A 36 -6.93 -22.67 -13.55
N ASP A 37 -5.94 -21.90 -13.96
CA ASP A 37 -4.55 -22.36 -13.90
C ASP A 37 -3.82 -21.86 -12.64
N GLU A 38 -4.18 -20.66 -12.17
CA GLU A 38 -3.39 -19.96 -11.16
C GLU A 38 -3.90 -20.14 -9.74
N LEU A 39 -5.21 -20.41 -9.57
CA LEU A 39 -5.82 -20.55 -8.24
C LEU A 39 -6.30 -21.97 -7.95
N ILE A 40 -7.06 -22.59 -8.87
CA ILE A 40 -7.79 -23.83 -8.57
C ILE A 40 -6.84 -25.02 -8.33
N PRO A 41 -5.96 -25.45 -9.25
CA PRO A 41 -5.13 -26.62 -9.02
C PRO A 41 -4.17 -26.44 -7.84
N PRO A 42 -3.48 -25.31 -7.66
CA PRO A 42 -2.62 -25.12 -6.51
C PRO A 42 -3.37 -24.74 -5.22
N ASN A 43 -4.69 -24.57 -5.27
CA ASN A 43 -5.52 -24.18 -4.13
C ASN A 43 -4.98 -22.91 -3.44
N ARG A 44 -4.68 -21.86 -4.22
CA ARG A 44 -4.18 -20.58 -3.74
C ARG A 44 -5.33 -19.64 -3.38
N THR A 45 -5.08 -18.71 -2.48
CA THR A 45 -6.03 -17.68 -2.07
C THR A 45 -5.46 -16.30 -2.39
N ILE A 46 -6.32 -15.41 -2.91
CA ILE A 46 -6.05 -13.98 -3.03
C ILE A 46 -7.09 -13.26 -2.18
N MET A 47 -6.64 -12.30 -1.39
CA MET A 47 -7.52 -11.48 -0.56
C MET A 47 -7.12 -10.00 -0.66
N GLY A 48 -8.12 -9.12 -0.76
CA GLY A 48 -7.90 -7.69 -0.59
C GLY A 48 -7.73 -7.34 0.89
N VAL A 49 -6.92 -6.33 1.15
CA VAL A 49 -6.71 -5.81 2.50
C VAL A 49 -6.82 -4.29 2.45
N VAL A 50 -7.72 -3.74 3.24
CA VAL A 50 -7.90 -2.29 3.40
C VAL A 50 -7.59 -1.95 4.86
N GLU A 51 -6.48 -1.22 5.08
CA GLU A 51 -6.06 -0.72 6.40
C GLU A 51 -6.04 -1.80 7.51
N GLY A 52 -5.87 -3.09 7.13
CA GLY A 52 -5.83 -4.22 8.06
C GLY A 52 -7.16 -4.45 8.80
N ASP A 53 -8.30 -4.04 8.21
CA ASP A 53 -9.64 -4.11 8.80
C ASP A 53 -9.75 -3.42 10.18
N THR A 54 -8.90 -2.41 10.40
CA THR A 54 -8.85 -1.67 11.66
C THR A 54 -10.04 -0.70 11.80
N ILE A 55 -10.38 -0.41 13.03
CA ILE A 55 -11.32 0.67 13.37
C ILE A 55 -10.52 1.96 13.58
N PRO A 56 -10.53 2.95 12.65
CA PRO A 56 -9.66 4.12 12.71
C PRO A 56 -9.73 4.90 14.02
N LYS A 57 -10.93 5.04 14.60
CA LYS A 57 -11.15 5.73 15.88
C LYS A 57 -10.39 5.10 17.06
N LEU A 58 -10.11 3.80 17.00
CA LEU A 58 -9.35 3.08 18.03
C LEU A 58 -7.87 3.02 17.65
N PHE A 59 -7.57 2.77 16.40
CA PHE A 59 -6.20 2.52 15.96
C PHE A 59 -5.35 3.80 15.82
N ILE A 60 -5.95 4.93 15.39
CA ILE A 60 -5.19 6.19 15.28
C ILE A 60 -4.59 6.63 16.62
N PRO A 61 -5.33 6.63 17.75
CA PRO A 61 -4.74 6.91 19.07
C PRO A 61 -3.57 5.97 19.41
N GLU A 62 -3.66 4.68 19.08
CA GLU A 62 -2.59 3.73 19.30
C GLU A 62 -1.33 4.06 18.45
N LEU A 63 -1.52 4.41 17.18
CA LEU A 63 -0.42 4.87 16.31
C LEU A 63 0.27 6.12 16.86
N ILE A 64 -0.49 7.04 17.46
CA ILE A 64 0.05 8.25 18.12
C ILE A 64 0.95 7.85 19.31
N GLU A 65 0.54 6.89 20.11
CA GLU A 65 1.38 6.40 21.21
C GLU A 65 2.65 5.69 20.69
N TYR A 66 2.56 4.93 19.61
CA TYR A 66 3.75 4.36 18.96
C TYR A 66 4.69 5.46 18.42
N TYR A 67 4.15 6.51 17.84
CA TYR A 67 4.95 7.66 17.39
C TYR A 67 5.69 8.32 18.56
N LYS A 68 4.99 8.65 19.64
CA LYS A 68 5.58 9.23 20.87
C LYS A 68 6.67 8.34 21.47
N ALA A 69 6.50 7.03 21.37
CA ALA A 69 7.48 6.04 21.83
C ALA A 69 8.65 5.83 20.83
N GLY A 70 8.69 6.55 19.71
CA GLY A 70 9.72 6.42 18.67
C GLY A 70 9.65 5.14 17.84
N LYS A 71 8.52 4.40 17.92
CA LYS A 71 8.31 3.12 17.22
C LYS A 71 7.60 3.25 15.89
N PHE A 72 7.07 4.43 15.58
CA PHE A 72 6.34 4.72 14.35
C PHE A 72 6.74 6.09 13.77
N PRO A 73 7.95 6.23 13.20
CA PRO A 73 8.50 7.50 12.75
C PRO A 73 7.94 7.93 11.39
N PHE A 74 6.62 8.09 11.26
CA PHE A 74 5.94 8.45 10.01
C PHE A 74 6.30 9.87 9.54
N ASP A 75 6.70 10.75 10.44
CA ASP A 75 7.18 12.10 10.17
C ASP A 75 8.36 12.14 9.19
N LYS A 76 9.19 11.09 9.17
CA LYS A 76 10.30 10.95 8.21
C LYS A 76 9.85 10.74 6.76
N LEU A 77 8.58 10.38 6.55
CA LEU A 77 7.99 10.18 5.23
C LEU A 77 7.31 11.43 4.70
N ILE A 78 7.17 12.47 5.54
CA ILE A 78 6.39 13.66 5.24
C ILE A 78 7.34 14.79 4.79
N LYS A 79 6.96 15.48 3.70
CA LYS A 79 7.52 16.78 3.29
C LYS A 79 6.37 17.79 3.20
N PHE A 80 6.55 18.93 3.84
CA PHE A 80 5.56 20.00 3.85
C PHE A 80 5.79 20.94 2.66
N TYR A 81 4.68 21.39 2.05
CA TYR A 81 4.64 22.37 0.98
C TYR A 81 3.59 23.41 1.32
N SER A 82 3.82 24.67 0.89
CA SER A 82 2.77 25.69 0.90
C SER A 82 1.73 25.40 -0.20
N PHE A 83 0.56 26.00 -0.10
CA PHE A 83 -0.48 25.86 -1.13
C PHE A 83 0.01 26.26 -2.53
N ASP A 84 0.83 27.31 -2.61
CA ASP A 84 1.39 27.78 -3.90
C ASP A 84 2.33 26.75 -4.55
N GLN A 85 2.85 25.79 -3.79
CA GLN A 85 3.72 24.70 -4.26
C GLN A 85 2.96 23.41 -4.58
N LEU A 86 1.62 23.46 -4.74
CA LEU A 86 0.81 22.26 -4.97
C LEU A 86 1.29 21.43 -6.18
N ASN A 87 1.61 22.09 -7.29
CA ASN A 87 2.07 21.39 -8.48
C ASN A 87 3.46 20.75 -8.26
N GLU A 88 4.39 21.46 -7.60
CA GLU A 88 5.68 20.93 -7.21
C GLU A 88 5.53 19.67 -6.32
N ALA A 89 4.61 19.72 -5.34
CA ALA A 89 4.35 18.60 -4.46
C ALA A 89 3.83 17.35 -5.22
N ILE A 90 3.02 17.56 -6.27
CA ILE A 90 2.52 16.49 -7.15
C ILE A 90 3.66 15.92 -8.00
N ASP A 91 4.50 16.77 -8.57
CA ASP A 91 5.63 16.34 -9.40
C ASP A 91 6.65 15.57 -8.58
N ASP A 92 6.99 16.04 -7.38
CA ASP A 92 7.90 15.39 -6.43
C ASP A 92 7.34 14.02 -5.98
N MET A 93 6.02 13.89 -5.79
CA MET A 93 5.39 12.61 -5.47
C MET A 93 5.48 11.63 -6.65
N HIS A 94 5.24 12.09 -7.87
CA HIS A 94 5.33 11.25 -9.07
C HIS A 94 6.75 10.80 -9.37
N SER A 95 7.75 11.66 -9.13
CA SER A 95 9.17 11.34 -9.33
C SER A 95 9.74 10.44 -8.22
N GLY A 96 9.05 10.33 -7.08
CA GLY A 96 9.52 9.62 -5.90
C GLY A 96 10.46 10.44 -5.00
N GLU A 97 10.67 11.73 -5.29
CA GLU A 97 11.44 12.65 -4.43
C GLU A 97 10.75 12.86 -3.07
N THR A 98 9.41 12.79 -3.06
CA THR A 98 8.61 12.88 -1.84
C THR A 98 7.68 11.69 -1.73
N ILE A 99 7.70 11.03 -0.58
CA ILE A 99 6.82 9.89 -0.30
C ILE A 99 5.41 10.36 0.05
N LYS A 100 5.30 11.34 0.97
CA LYS A 100 4.02 11.88 1.45
C LYS A 100 4.06 13.41 1.49
N PRO A 101 3.62 14.09 0.44
CA PRO A 101 3.46 15.54 0.48
C PRO A 101 2.29 15.94 1.37
N VAL A 102 2.48 16.97 2.17
CA VAL A 102 1.45 17.57 3.02
C VAL A 102 1.39 19.05 2.70
N ILE A 103 0.22 19.53 2.27
CA ILE A 103 0.00 20.93 1.95
C ILE A 103 -0.43 21.69 3.20
N THR A 104 0.21 22.82 3.44
CA THR A 104 -0.14 23.75 4.52
C THR A 104 -0.80 24.99 3.93
N PHE A 105 -1.82 25.51 4.63
CA PHE A 105 -2.57 26.72 4.27
C PHE A 105 -2.19 27.89 5.16
#